data_871520b5919a998e0226ef416c9d97ff
#
_entry.id   871520b5919a998e0226ef416c9d97ff
#
_cell.length_a   1.000
_cell.length_b   1.000
_cell.length_c   1.000
_cell.angle_alpha   90.00
_cell.angle_beta   90.00
_cell.angle_gamma   90.00
#
_symmetry.space_group_name_H-M   'P 1'
#
loop_
_entity.id
_entity.type
_entity.pdbx_description
1 polymer ?
#
loop_
_entity_poly.entity_id
_entity_poly.type
_entity_poly.pdbx_seq_one_letter_code
_entity_poly.pdbx_strand_id
1 'polypeptide(L)'
;MKRRQFLKYGSAAISTVGTFSFVAPTARGQRRPTQRFSLAAVEIFEELIDGEVVMSLAYKDLESGKIRPVLKVQEGETVEIFLENRTRLPVGFQLSGVERATIRTIRPDQTDHVTFDAPTGGTFIYSDPHEAPVHRVLGLHGVMVSVPRTPDTALGVPTPYSRHEQSLKLQKFFEALGNSVALPGAWDPHDPERQKIWVFNTIDSRFNRRLEAGTQIRREEFMSTFTPDYFTLNGLSGYDAAHDYNTVPKGYLGQPCLIRNVNVGMATHGPHIHGNHVFCLSESGGNAPSQPRDNIVELDTWLMSPMDRKDLLLPFCKPPDIPENAWPPRQEPFPFKYPMHCHIEMSQTAAGGNYPQGLVTDWQMLGPHIPSDL
;
A
#
# COMPACT_ATOMS: atom_id res chain seq x y z
N MET A 1 48.65 39.72 -14.78
CA MET A 1 49.26 40.96 -14.25
C MET A 1 48.22 41.76 -13.48
N LYS A 2 48.35 41.81 -12.19
CA LYS A 2 48.44 42.99 -11.25
C LYS A 2 47.20 43.92 -11.35
N ARG A 3 46.34 43.97 -10.34
CA ARG A 3 46.42 44.55 -9.00
C ARG A 3 45.98 46.02 -8.90
N ARG A 4 45.01 46.26 -8.00
CA ARG A 4 44.95 47.28 -6.92
C ARG A 4 44.40 48.69 -7.18
N GLN A 5 43.33 48.99 -6.44
CA GLN A 5 43.14 49.91 -5.33
C GLN A 5 42.99 51.40 -5.72
N PHE A 6 41.93 52.03 -5.13
CA PHE A 6 42.12 53.06 -4.13
C PHE A 6 40.81 53.50 -3.45
N LEU A 7 40.84 53.59 -2.15
CA LEU A 7 39.94 54.26 -1.23
C LEU A 7 40.13 55.80 -1.29
N LYS A 8 39.08 56.60 -0.95
CA LYS A 8 39.09 57.55 0.18
C LYS A 8 37.91 58.51 0.25
N TYR A 9 37.29 58.51 1.43
CA TYR A 9 36.73 59.56 2.30
C TYR A 9 35.85 60.73 1.75
N GLY A 10 34.73 60.93 2.44
CA GLY A 10 33.95 62.16 2.52
C GLY A 10 32.72 62.05 3.41
N SER A 11 32.67 62.75 4.52
CA SER A 11 31.80 62.66 5.68
C SER A 11 30.38 63.24 5.48
N ALA A 12 29.44 62.63 6.21
CA ALA A 12 28.32 63.12 7.00
C ALA A 12 27.29 64.09 6.40
N ALA A 13 26.03 63.58 6.34
CA ALA A 13 24.85 64.32 6.76
C ALA A 13 23.75 63.36 7.18
N ILE A 14 23.30 63.46 8.43
CA ILE A 14 22.22 62.73 9.05
C ILE A 14 20.89 63.25 8.47
N SER A 15 20.11 62.37 7.82
CA SER A 15 18.68 62.59 7.57
C SER A 15 17.95 61.29 7.86
N THR A 16 17.23 61.26 8.97
CA THR A 16 16.29 60.21 9.35
C THR A 16 15.11 60.22 8.38
N VAL A 17 15.14 59.30 7.41
CA VAL A 17 13.96 58.94 6.62
C VAL A 17 13.67 57.48 6.95
N GLY A 18 12.54 57.25 7.62
CA GLY A 18 12.04 55.90 7.93
C GLY A 18 11.79 55.12 6.64
N THR A 19 12.64 54.18 6.33
CA THR A 19 12.40 53.21 5.28
C THR A 19 11.47 52.13 5.81
N PHE A 20 10.21 52.22 5.42
CA PHE A 20 9.32 51.06 5.44
C PHE A 20 9.90 50.03 4.46
N SER A 21 10.55 49.02 5.00
CA SER A 21 10.95 47.83 4.23
C SER A 21 9.66 47.07 3.88
N PHE A 22 9.18 47.24 2.67
CA PHE A 22 8.26 46.28 2.08
C PHE A 22 9.06 44.95 1.92
N VAL A 23 8.83 44.00 2.84
CA VAL A 23 9.21 42.63 2.59
C VAL A 23 8.29 42.12 1.48
N ALA A 24 8.79 42.13 0.26
CA ALA A 24 8.11 41.45 -0.83
C ALA A 24 7.89 39.98 -0.41
N PRO A 25 6.66 39.45 -0.60
CA PRO A 25 6.47 38.00 -0.36
C PRO A 25 7.43 37.29 -1.27
N THR A 26 8.39 36.56 -0.68
CA THR A 26 9.25 35.67 -1.40
C THR A 26 8.32 34.69 -2.12
N ALA A 27 8.28 34.76 -3.44
CA ALA A 27 7.65 33.76 -4.27
C ALA A 27 8.25 32.42 -3.80
N ARG A 28 7.43 31.55 -3.20
CA ARG A 28 7.82 30.16 -2.93
C ARG A 28 8.19 29.58 -4.30
N GLY A 29 9.49 29.53 -4.57
CA GLY A 29 9.96 28.86 -5.78
C GLY A 29 9.35 27.47 -5.79
N GLN A 30 8.68 27.13 -6.89
CA GLN A 30 8.18 25.77 -7.09
C GLN A 30 9.38 24.84 -6.89
N ARG A 31 9.37 24.05 -5.80
CA ARG A 31 10.36 23.02 -5.60
C ARG A 31 10.24 22.07 -6.78
N ARG A 32 11.35 21.81 -7.47
CA ARG A 32 11.37 20.78 -8.50
C ARG A 32 11.02 19.44 -7.84
N PRO A 33 10.15 18.63 -8.47
CA PRO A 33 9.83 17.32 -7.94
C PRO A 33 11.11 16.49 -7.78
N THR A 34 11.29 15.87 -6.62
CA THR A 34 12.41 14.96 -6.34
C THR A 34 12.13 13.58 -6.90
N GLN A 35 10.84 13.23 -7.07
CA GLN A 35 10.40 11.98 -7.67
C GLN A 35 9.22 12.22 -8.60
N ARG A 36 9.25 11.57 -9.77
CA ARG A 36 8.18 11.61 -10.76
C ARG A 36 7.73 10.21 -11.14
N PHE A 37 6.42 10.02 -11.23
CA PHE A 37 5.80 8.83 -11.78
C PHE A 37 5.02 9.21 -13.04
N SER A 38 5.31 8.53 -14.14
CA SER A 38 4.61 8.69 -15.41
C SER A 38 3.65 7.53 -15.58
N LEU A 39 2.37 7.78 -15.38
CA LEU A 39 1.32 6.77 -15.42
C LEU A 39 0.43 6.96 -16.65
N ALA A 40 -0.15 5.88 -17.15
CA ALA A 40 -1.30 5.92 -18.05
C ALA A 40 -2.47 5.17 -17.45
N ALA A 41 -3.67 5.72 -17.55
CA ALA A 41 -4.90 4.94 -17.38
C ALA A 41 -5.14 4.17 -18.67
N VAL A 42 -5.32 2.85 -18.59
CA VAL A 42 -5.44 1.94 -19.72
C VAL A 42 -6.58 0.95 -19.52
N GLU A 43 -7.10 0.40 -20.63
CA GLU A 43 -7.97 -0.75 -20.66
C GLU A 43 -7.09 -1.99 -20.88
N ILE A 44 -7.30 -3.04 -20.09
CA ILE A 44 -6.54 -4.30 -20.17
C ILE A 44 -7.49 -5.49 -20.15
N PHE A 45 -7.01 -6.64 -20.61
CA PHE A 45 -7.67 -7.92 -20.42
C PHE A 45 -6.94 -8.72 -19.36
N GLU A 46 -7.72 -9.30 -18.43
CA GLU A 46 -7.20 -10.13 -17.32
C GLU A 46 -7.89 -11.48 -17.39
N GLU A 47 -7.12 -12.56 -17.33
CA GLU A 47 -7.62 -13.92 -17.20
C GLU A 47 -7.85 -14.23 -15.72
N LEU A 48 -9.05 -14.72 -15.41
CA LEU A 48 -9.46 -15.12 -14.07
C LEU A 48 -9.14 -16.60 -13.84
N ILE A 49 -9.24 -17.06 -12.57
CA ILE A 49 -8.81 -18.39 -12.12
C ILE A 49 -9.46 -19.57 -12.90
N ASP A 50 -10.62 -19.37 -13.48
CA ASP A 50 -11.35 -20.36 -14.28
C ASP A 50 -11.15 -20.22 -15.80
N GLY A 51 -10.28 -19.28 -16.23
CA GLY A 51 -10.00 -18.99 -17.62
C GLY A 51 -10.96 -17.97 -18.26
N GLU A 52 -11.95 -17.42 -17.51
CA GLU A 52 -12.72 -16.29 -18.01
C GLU A 52 -11.81 -15.07 -18.21
N VAL A 53 -11.90 -14.42 -19.36
CA VAL A 53 -11.15 -13.21 -19.67
C VAL A 53 -12.08 -12.01 -19.56
N VAL A 54 -11.71 -11.04 -18.73
CA VAL A 54 -12.51 -9.84 -18.49
C VAL A 54 -11.73 -8.58 -18.86
N MET A 55 -12.44 -7.57 -19.37
CA MET A 55 -11.85 -6.24 -19.54
C MET A 55 -11.85 -5.51 -18.19
N SER A 56 -10.71 -4.96 -17.82
CA SER A 56 -10.49 -4.14 -16.64
C SER A 56 -9.85 -2.80 -17.00
N LEU A 57 -9.95 -1.85 -16.08
CA LEU A 57 -9.17 -0.63 -16.12
C LEU A 57 -7.88 -0.81 -15.29
N ALA A 58 -6.84 -0.04 -15.61
CA ALA A 58 -5.64 -0.04 -14.79
C ALA A 58 -4.83 1.25 -14.93
N TYR A 59 -4.10 1.61 -13.89
CA TYR A 59 -2.94 2.47 -14.05
C TYR A 59 -1.74 1.63 -14.47
N LYS A 60 -1.05 2.08 -15.51
CA LYS A 60 0.17 1.47 -16.04
C LYS A 60 1.33 2.46 -15.89
N ASP A 61 2.41 2.01 -15.30
CA ASP A 61 3.65 2.77 -15.28
C ASP A 61 4.28 2.78 -16.67
N LEU A 62 4.53 3.96 -17.21
CA LEU A 62 5.03 4.12 -18.57
C LEU A 62 6.53 3.80 -18.70
N GLU A 63 7.27 3.81 -17.60
CA GLU A 63 8.71 3.49 -17.60
C GLU A 63 8.94 1.99 -17.46
N SER A 64 8.32 1.34 -16.47
CA SER A 64 8.50 -0.09 -16.20
C SER A 64 7.50 -0.98 -16.94
N GLY A 65 6.40 -0.44 -17.44
CA GLY A 65 5.30 -1.19 -18.03
C GLY A 65 4.41 -1.92 -17.02
N LYS A 66 4.68 -1.81 -15.72
CA LYS A 66 3.92 -2.50 -14.67
C LYS A 66 2.48 -2.00 -14.58
N ILE A 67 1.57 -2.93 -14.42
CA ILE A 67 0.14 -2.67 -14.17
C ILE A 67 -0.07 -2.50 -12.66
N ARG A 68 -0.85 -1.49 -12.28
CA ARG A 68 -1.16 -1.13 -10.87
C ARG A 68 0.11 -1.06 -10.01
N PRO A 69 1.11 -0.24 -10.42
CA PRO A 69 2.43 -0.20 -9.76
C PRO A 69 2.30 0.18 -8.29
N VAL A 70 3.17 -0.38 -7.46
CA VAL A 70 3.39 0.16 -6.12
C VAL A 70 4.27 1.39 -6.24
N LEU A 71 3.73 2.55 -5.88
CA LEU A 71 4.47 3.81 -5.88
C LEU A 71 5.21 3.94 -4.53
N LYS A 72 6.53 3.82 -4.55
CA LYS A 72 7.35 3.96 -3.34
C LYS A 72 7.99 5.34 -3.30
N VAL A 73 7.72 6.09 -2.24
CA VAL A 73 8.19 7.48 -2.03
C VAL A 73 8.86 7.62 -0.67
N GLN A 74 9.75 8.60 -0.54
CA GLN A 74 10.31 8.98 0.75
C GLN A 74 9.47 10.11 1.36
N GLU A 75 9.13 10.02 2.63
CA GLU A 75 8.43 11.07 3.39
C GLU A 75 8.99 12.46 3.13
N GLY A 76 8.11 13.42 2.85
CA GLY A 76 8.45 14.83 2.63
C GLY A 76 9.19 15.13 1.32
N GLU A 77 9.35 14.14 0.43
CA GLU A 77 9.78 14.40 -0.95
C GLU A 77 8.66 15.09 -1.74
N THR A 78 9.04 15.95 -2.66
CA THR A 78 8.08 16.50 -3.62
C THR A 78 7.86 15.50 -4.74
N VAL A 79 6.64 14.96 -4.81
CA VAL A 79 6.23 13.93 -5.78
C VAL A 79 5.39 14.57 -6.87
N GLU A 80 5.65 14.22 -8.11
CA GLU A 80 4.81 14.54 -9.27
C GLU A 80 4.21 13.24 -9.83
N ILE A 81 2.90 13.20 -9.94
CA ILE A 81 2.17 12.18 -10.71
C ILE A 81 1.77 12.83 -12.03
N PHE A 82 2.33 12.35 -13.13
CA PHE A 82 1.89 12.65 -14.47
C PHE A 82 0.97 11.52 -14.93
N LEU A 83 -0.24 11.84 -15.38
CA LEU A 83 -1.23 10.85 -15.81
C LEU A 83 -1.70 11.14 -17.22
N GLU A 84 -1.56 10.16 -18.10
CA GLU A 84 -2.12 10.12 -19.45
C GLU A 84 -3.38 9.25 -19.47
N ASN A 85 -4.48 9.73 -20.02
CA ASN A 85 -5.69 8.93 -20.19
C ASN A 85 -5.72 8.29 -21.58
N ARG A 86 -5.45 6.99 -21.63
CA ARG A 86 -5.53 6.15 -22.85
C ARG A 86 -6.79 5.28 -22.88
N THR A 87 -7.75 5.57 -22.01
CA THR A 87 -9.07 4.89 -22.00
C THR A 87 -10.08 5.72 -22.77
N ARG A 88 -11.22 5.09 -23.07
CA ARG A 88 -12.38 5.80 -23.66
C ARG A 88 -13.26 6.53 -22.64
N LEU A 89 -12.92 6.46 -21.34
CA LEU A 89 -13.69 7.04 -20.25
C LEU A 89 -12.93 8.24 -19.66
N PRO A 90 -13.63 9.26 -19.11
CA PRO A 90 -12.98 10.24 -18.26
C PRO A 90 -12.45 9.57 -17.00
N VAL A 91 -11.21 9.88 -16.62
CA VAL A 91 -10.55 9.29 -15.44
C VAL A 91 -9.84 10.37 -14.64
N GLY A 92 -9.41 10.03 -13.42
CA GLY A 92 -8.63 10.92 -12.56
C GLY A 92 -7.60 10.15 -11.74
N PHE A 93 -7.08 10.80 -10.71
CA PHE A 93 -6.16 10.23 -9.73
C PHE A 93 -6.40 10.90 -8.37
N GLN A 94 -6.47 10.12 -7.32
CA GLN A 94 -6.54 10.62 -5.95
C GLN A 94 -5.74 9.71 -5.04
N LEU A 95 -4.94 10.29 -4.14
CA LEU A 95 -4.29 9.57 -3.06
C LEU A 95 -5.12 9.71 -1.78
N SER A 96 -5.61 8.60 -1.24
CA SER A 96 -6.44 8.59 -0.02
C SER A 96 -5.70 9.21 1.17
N GLY A 97 -6.37 10.15 1.86
CA GLY A 97 -5.80 10.85 3.01
C GLY A 97 -4.84 11.99 2.65
N VAL A 98 -4.63 12.30 1.37
CA VAL A 98 -3.78 13.39 0.91
C VAL A 98 -4.56 14.27 -0.06
N GLU A 99 -5.30 15.24 0.47
CA GLU A 99 -6.27 16.06 -0.29
C GLU A 99 -5.66 16.74 -1.52
N ARG A 100 -4.42 17.23 -1.42
CA ARG A 100 -3.72 17.92 -2.52
C ARG A 100 -3.25 16.99 -3.64
N ALA A 101 -3.21 15.69 -3.41
CA ALA A 101 -2.80 14.69 -4.39
C ALA A 101 -4.01 14.23 -5.22
N THR A 102 -4.65 15.16 -5.94
CA THR A 102 -5.88 14.86 -6.69
C THR A 102 -5.85 15.49 -8.08
N ILE A 103 -6.05 14.67 -9.10
CA ILE A 103 -6.45 15.04 -10.47
C ILE A 103 -7.91 14.60 -10.62
N ARG A 104 -8.83 15.52 -10.78
CA ARG A 104 -10.28 15.20 -10.75
C ARG A 104 -10.75 14.48 -11.99
N THR A 105 -10.39 15.00 -13.18
CA THR A 105 -10.91 14.47 -14.45
C THR A 105 -9.96 14.78 -15.59
N ILE A 106 -9.55 13.74 -16.29
CA ILE A 106 -8.82 13.79 -17.56
C ILE A 106 -9.68 13.14 -18.63
N ARG A 107 -9.99 13.85 -19.72
CA ARG A 107 -10.75 13.29 -20.84
C ARG A 107 -9.88 12.29 -21.62
N PRO A 108 -10.50 11.37 -22.40
CA PRO A 108 -9.75 10.52 -23.32
C PRO A 108 -8.71 11.28 -24.13
N ASP A 109 -7.53 10.68 -24.33
CA ASP A 109 -6.37 11.21 -25.07
C ASP A 109 -5.79 12.52 -24.51
N GLN A 110 -6.10 12.85 -23.26
CA GLN A 110 -5.54 14.02 -22.57
C GLN A 110 -4.60 13.59 -21.43
N THR A 111 -3.79 14.55 -20.98
CA THR A 111 -2.86 14.40 -19.87
C THR A 111 -3.08 15.48 -18.83
N ASP A 112 -2.78 15.17 -17.59
CA ASP A 112 -2.71 16.14 -16.50
C ASP A 112 -1.66 15.68 -15.48
N HIS A 113 -1.34 16.52 -14.51
CA HIS A 113 -0.39 16.18 -13.46
C HIS A 113 -0.79 16.84 -12.13
N VAL A 114 -0.30 16.23 -11.06
CA VAL A 114 -0.41 16.79 -9.71
C VAL A 114 0.92 16.69 -8.99
N THR A 115 1.26 17.73 -8.23
CA THR A 115 2.46 17.77 -7.40
C THR A 115 2.06 17.97 -5.95
N PHE A 116 2.64 17.13 -5.07
CA PHE A 116 2.38 17.16 -3.63
C PHE A 116 3.62 16.73 -2.85
N ASP A 117 3.67 17.01 -1.56
CA ASP A 117 4.70 16.45 -0.69
C ASP A 117 4.24 15.07 -0.21
N ALA A 118 5.15 14.08 -0.29
CA ALA A 118 4.89 12.72 0.18
C ALA A 118 4.47 12.73 1.65
N PRO A 119 3.39 12.01 2.01
CA PRO A 119 2.91 11.95 3.38
C PRO A 119 3.89 11.25 4.30
N THR A 120 3.63 11.27 5.60
CA THR A 120 4.35 10.49 6.63
C THR A 120 4.39 8.99 6.31
N GLY A 121 5.30 8.27 6.93
CA GLY A 121 5.48 6.83 6.68
C GLY A 121 4.18 6.03 6.83
N GLY A 122 3.84 5.22 5.82
CA GLY A 122 2.61 4.42 5.86
C GLY A 122 2.14 3.91 4.51
N THR A 123 0.94 3.33 4.51
CA THR A 123 0.29 2.70 3.35
C THR A 123 -0.91 3.53 2.88
N PHE A 124 -0.97 3.82 1.59
CA PHE A 124 -2.00 4.65 0.97
C PHE A 124 -2.58 3.96 -0.26
N ILE A 125 -3.88 4.20 -0.53
CA ILE A 125 -4.54 3.78 -1.76
C ILE A 125 -4.56 4.97 -2.71
N TYR A 126 -4.10 4.79 -3.94
CA TYR A 126 -4.45 5.72 -5.01
C TYR A 126 -5.55 5.10 -5.89
N SER A 127 -6.47 5.92 -6.36
CA SER A 127 -7.59 5.46 -7.18
C SER A 127 -8.19 6.58 -8.00
N ASP A 128 -9.10 6.24 -8.91
CA ASP A 128 -9.89 7.22 -9.66
C ASP A 128 -10.99 7.84 -8.77
N PRO A 129 -11.04 9.16 -8.63
CA PRO A 129 -12.12 9.86 -7.93
C PRO A 129 -13.34 10.15 -8.80
N HIS A 130 -13.22 10.08 -10.16
CA HIS A 130 -14.22 10.60 -11.09
C HIS A 130 -15.56 9.87 -10.95
N GLU A 131 -15.56 8.56 -11.02
CA GLU A 131 -16.77 7.70 -10.87
C GLU A 131 -16.62 6.73 -9.69
N ALA A 132 -16.10 7.22 -8.57
CA ALA A 132 -15.93 6.39 -7.39
C ALA A 132 -17.28 5.85 -6.86
N PRO A 133 -17.40 4.52 -6.57
CA PRO A 133 -16.33 3.54 -6.56
C PRO A 133 -16.14 2.76 -7.87
N VAL A 134 -16.92 3.03 -8.92
CA VAL A 134 -17.03 2.20 -10.13
C VAL A 134 -15.66 1.94 -10.76
N HIS A 135 -14.95 2.99 -11.16
CA HIS A 135 -13.66 2.83 -11.85
C HIS A 135 -12.59 2.23 -10.94
N ARG A 136 -12.61 2.54 -9.64
CA ARG A 136 -11.70 1.92 -8.67
C ARG A 136 -11.87 0.40 -8.64
N VAL A 137 -13.11 -0.07 -8.54
CA VAL A 137 -13.44 -1.51 -8.46
C VAL A 137 -13.17 -2.21 -9.78
N LEU A 138 -13.41 -1.53 -10.91
CA LEU A 138 -13.05 -2.02 -12.23
C LEU A 138 -11.54 -1.98 -12.53
N GLY A 139 -10.71 -1.52 -11.57
CA GLY A 139 -9.27 -1.68 -11.63
C GLY A 139 -8.43 -0.40 -11.60
N LEU A 140 -9.00 0.82 -11.65
CA LEU A 140 -8.25 2.07 -11.48
C LEU A 140 -7.91 2.33 -10.01
N HIS A 141 -7.01 1.51 -9.50
CA HIS A 141 -6.46 1.59 -8.15
C HIS A 141 -5.01 1.13 -8.11
N GLY A 142 -4.36 1.41 -6.99
CA GLY A 142 -3.06 0.87 -6.64
C GLY A 142 -2.63 1.33 -5.24
N VAL A 143 -1.40 1.04 -4.89
CA VAL A 143 -0.84 1.30 -3.56
C VAL A 143 0.36 2.24 -3.64
N MET A 144 0.38 3.24 -2.77
CA MET A 144 1.57 4.03 -2.50
C MET A 144 2.09 3.68 -1.11
N VAL A 145 3.38 3.44 -1.01
CA VAL A 145 4.08 3.25 0.26
C VAL A 145 4.99 4.46 0.49
N SER A 146 4.71 5.21 1.53
CA SER A 146 5.60 6.26 1.99
C SER A 146 6.58 5.67 3.01
N VAL A 147 7.87 5.79 2.72
CA VAL A 147 8.95 5.33 3.59
C VAL A 147 9.29 6.46 4.56
N PRO A 148 9.29 6.23 5.87
CA PRO A 148 9.59 7.28 6.83
C PRO A 148 11.05 7.78 6.68
N ARG A 149 11.25 9.08 6.84
CA ARG A 149 12.58 9.68 6.80
C ARG A 149 13.37 9.41 8.08
N THR A 150 12.67 9.34 9.19
CA THR A 150 13.22 9.04 10.53
C THR A 150 12.44 7.88 11.12
N PRO A 151 12.75 6.63 10.69
CA PRO A 151 11.97 5.45 11.10
C PRO A 151 12.28 4.97 12.52
N ASP A 152 13.45 5.31 13.07
CA ASP A 152 13.99 4.63 14.24
C ASP A 152 13.28 5.01 15.53
N THR A 153 13.13 4.04 16.43
CA THR A 153 12.72 4.25 17.82
C THR A 153 13.77 5.07 18.58
N ALA A 154 13.51 5.38 19.84
CA ALA A 154 14.47 6.06 20.70
C ALA A 154 15.78 5.26 20.87
N LEU A 155 15.74 3.93 20.75
CA LEU A 155 16.88 3.03 20.85
C LEU A 155 17.52 2.67 19.48
N GLY A 156 17.09 3.31 18.40
CA GLY A 156 17.65 3.09 17.06
C GLY A 156 17.12 1.84 16.34
N VAL A 157 15.98 1.30 16.75
CA VAL A 157 15.34 0.16 16.08
C VAL A 157 14.43 0.67 14.96
N PRO A 158 14.57 0.19 13.71
CA PRO A 158 13.76 0.65 12.60
C PRO A 158 12.31 0.21 12.73
N THR A 159 11.38 1.09 12.31
CA THR A 159 9.95 0.85 12.22
C THR A 159 9.41 1.31 10.86
N PRO A 160 8.23 0.87 10.41
CA PRO A 160 7.65 1.35 9.16
C PRO A 160 7.00 2.75 9.24
N TYR A 161 7.16 3.46 10.35
CA TYR A 161 6.51 4.75 10.62
C TYR A 161 7.48 5.83 11.04
N SER A 162 7.10 7.08 10.80
CA SER A 162 7.87 8.25 11.22
C SER A 162 7.89 8.36 12.73
N ARG A 163 9.07 8.64 13.29
CA ARG A 163 9.29 8.65 14.75
C ARG A 163 8.29 9.53 15.53
N HIS A 164 7.90 10.66 14.96
CA HIS A 164 6.95 11.57 15.59
C HIS A 164 5.50 11.05 15.64
N GLU A 165 5.18 10.00 14.86
CA GLU A 165 3.89 9.33 14.86
C GLU A 165 3.88 8.05 15.70
N GLN A 166 5.06 7.59 16.15
CA GLN A 166 5.17 6.36 16.92
C GLN A 166 4.71 6.57 18.36
N SER A 167 3.72 5.82 18.80
CA SER A 167 3.40 5.71 20.22
C SER A 167 4.54 5.02 21.00
N LEU A 168 4.60 5.25 22.30
CA LEU A 168 5.58 4.55 23.16
C LEU A 168 5.37 3.02 23.12
N LYS A 169 4.14 2.54 22.97
CA LYS A 169 3.85 1.11 22.87
C LYS A 169 4.36 0.52 21.57
N LEU A 170 4.22 1.24 20.44
CA LEU A 170 4.76 0.82 19.14
C LEU A 170 6.29 0.74 19.20
N GLN A 171 6.96 1.76 19.76
CA GLN A 171 8.41 1.73 19.92
C GLN A 171 8.86 0.52 20.75
N LYS A 172 8.26 0.30 21.92
CA LYS A 172 8.57 -0.85 22.77
C LYS A 172 8.32 -2.20 22.09
N PHE A 173 7.28 -2.29 21.26
CA PHE A 173 6.99 -3.50 20.50
C PHE A 173 8.13 -3.81 19.52
N PHE A 174 8.57 -2.85 18.72
CA PHE A 174 9.70 -3.05 17.79
C PHE A 174 11.01 -3.30 18.52
N GLU A 175 11.25 -2.64 19.66
CA GLU A 175 12.42 -2.87 20.53
C GLU A 175 12.42 -4.27 21.17
N ALA A 176 11.26 -4.90 21.32
CA ALA A 176 11.14 -6.27 21.82
C ALA A 176 11.38 -7.33 20.73
N LEU A 177 11.20 -6.98 19.45
CA LEU A 177 11.49 -7.89 18.33
C LEU A 177 12.98 -8.23 18.31
N GLY A 178 13.32 -9.52 18.29
CA GLY A 178 14.70 -10.01 18.36
C GLY A 178 15.32 -10.00 19.77
N ASN A 179 14.63 -9.45 20.77
CA ASN A 179 15.12 -9.33 22.14
C ASN A 179 14.27 -10.11 23.16
N SER A 180 13.29 -10.85 22.72
CA SER A 180 12.45 -11.70 23.59
C SER A 180 12.33 -13.11 23.05
N VAL A 181 12.11 -14.07 23.95
CA VAL A 181 11.88 -15.48 23.58
C VAL A 181 10.61 -15.64 22.72
N ALA A 182 9.60 -14.84 23.00
CA ALA A 182 8.33 -14.87 22.29
C ALA A 182 8.42 -14.27 20.86
N LEU A 183 9.33 -13.30 20.67
CA LEU A 183 9.54 -12.60 19.40
C LEU A 183 11.05 -12.63 19.06
N PRO A 184 11.54 -13.78 18.58
CA PRO A 184 12.99 -14.06 18.51
C PRO A 184 13.75 -13.33 17.40
N GLY A 185 13.06 -12.63 16.49
CA GLY A 185 13.70 -11.94 15.37
C GLY A 185 13.25 -10.50 15.21
N ALA A 186 14.18 -9.63 14.80
CA ALA A 186 13.91 -8.24 14.45
C ALA A 186 13.37 -8.13 13.01
N TRP A 187 12.53 -7.11 12.77
CA TRP A 187 12.09 -6.78 11.42
C TRP A 187 13.21 -6.04 10.69
N ASP A 188 13.52 -6.47 9.45
CA ASP A 188 14.50 -5.83 8.58
C ASP A 188 13.80 -5.03 7.47
N PRO A 189 13.85 -3.70 7.47
CA PRO A 189 13.26 -2.86 6.42
C PRO A 189 14.02 -2.93 5.09
N HIS A 190 15.25 -3.43 5.07
CA HIS A 190 16.11 -3.49 3.88
C HIS A 190 15.96 -4.80 3.13
N ASP A 191 15.47 -5.86 3.77
CA ASP A 191 15.13 -7.11 3.11
C ASP A 191 13.76 -7.00 2.43
N PRO A 192 13.68 -7.04 1.09
CA PRO A 192 12.41 -6.94 0.36
C PRO A 192 11.44 -8.09 0.67
N GLU A 193 11.94 -9.23 1.15
CA GLU A 193 11.12 -10.37 1.57
C GLU A 193 10.41 -10.13 2.92
N ARG A 194 10.87 -9.16 3.68
CA ARG A 194 10.27 -8.80 4.97
C ARG A 194 9.11 -7.82 4.83
N GLN A 195 8.63 -7.59 3.59
CA GLN A 195 7.44 -6.79 3.33
C GLN A 195 6.64 -7.37 2.17
N LYS A 196 5.34 -7.57 2.37
CA LYS A 196 4.37 -7.94 1.34
C LYS A 196 3.24 -6.92 1.29
N ILE A 197 2.58 -6.82 0.14
CA ILE A 197 1.41 -5.96 -0.05
C ILE A 197 0.26 -6.86 -0.48
N TRP A 198 -0.85 -6.78 0.23
CA TRP A 198 -2.08 -7.51 -0.05
C TRP A 198 -3.17 -6.53 -0.46
N VAL A 199 -3.56 -6.59 -1.73
CA VAL A 199 -4.62 -5.77 -2.33
C VAL A 199 -5.84 -6.66 -2.54
N PHE A 200 -6.85 -6.49 -1.70
CA PHE A 200 -8.14 -7.17 -1.84
C PHE A 200 -9.01 -6.43 -2.84
N ASN A 201 -9.54 -7.14 -3.83
CA ASN A 201 -10.53 -6.60 -4.77
C ASN A 201 -11.65 -7.60 -5.01
N THR A 202 -12.77 -7.10 -5.52
CA THR A 202 -13.96 -7.87 -5.89
C THR A 202 -14.33 -7.56 -7.32
N ILE A 203 -14.68 -8.58 -8.10
CA ILE A 203 -15.07 -8.46 -9.50
C ILE A 203 -16.51 -8.97 -9.64
N ASP A 204 -17.35 -8.18 -10.26
CA ASP A 204 -18.63 -8.59 -10.80
C ASP A 204 -18.47 -8.59 -12.33
N SER A 205 -18.24 -9.77 -12.91
CA SER A 205 -17.86 -9.93 -14.32
C SER A 205 -18.91 -9.35 -15.29
N ARG A 206 -20.15 -9.18 -14.84
CA ARG A 206 -21.20 -8.53 -15.65
C ARG A 206 -20.85 -7.08 -15.96
N PHE A 207 -20.27 -6.33 -15.00
CA PHE A 207 -19.85 -4.96 -15.22
C PHE A 207 -18.58 -4.88 -16.08
N ASN A 208 -17.67 -5.84 -15.95
CA ASN A 208 -16.50 -5.94 -16.82
C ASN A 208 -16.91 -6.20 -18.28
N ARG A 209 -17.88 -7.09 -18.54
CA ARG A 209 -18.46 -7.30 -19.88
C ARG A 209 -19.17 -6.05 -20.42
N ARG A 210 -19.82 -5.27 -19.56
CA ARG A 210 -20.43 -3.97 -19.97
C ARG A 210 -19.36 -2.94 -20.29
N LEU A 211 -18.26 -2.90 -19.51
CA LEU A 211 -17.10 -2.06 -19.82
C LEU A 211 -16.56 -2.40 -21.21
N GLU A 212 -16.34 -3.67 -21.52
CA GLU A 212 -15.86 -4.15 -22.82
C GLU A 212 -16.81 -3.73 -23.95
N ALA A 213 -18.10 -3.93 -23.76
CA ALA A 213 -19.13 -3.55 -24.75
C ALA A 213 -19.30 -2.02 -24.93
N GLY A 214 -18.57 -1.19 -24.14
CA GLY A 214 -18.74 0.26 -24.15
C GLY A 214 -20.09 0.74 -23.61
N THR A 215 -20.80 -0.11 -22.86
CA THR A 215 -22.09 0.23 -22.27
C THR A 215 -21.88 1.09 -21.03
N GLN A 216 -22.58 2.20 -20.93
CA GLN A 216 -22.52 3.08 -19.78
C GLN A 216 -22.85 2.33 -18.48
N ILE A 217 -22.00 2.44 -17.49
CA ILE A 217 -22.20 1.94 -16.14
C ILE A 217 -22.56 3.12 -15.26
N ARG A 218 -23.83 3.19 -14.81
CA ARG A 218 -24.27 4.25 -13.90
C ARG A 218 -23.93 3.87 -12.46
N ARG A 219 -23.41 4.83 -11.71
CA ARG A 219 -22.98 4.63 -10.32
C ARG A 219 -24.10 4.07 -9.42
N GLU A 220 -25.31 4.61 -9.53
CA GLU A 220 -26.46 4.18 -8.73
C GLU A 220 -26.85 2.72 -9.03
N GLU A 221 -26.81 2.33 -10.29
CA GLU A 221 -27.04 0.96 -10.71
C GLU A 221 -25.93 0.04 -10.20
N PHE A 222 -24.68 0.43 -10.37
CA PHE A 222 -23.53 -0.31 -9.87
C PHE A 222 -23.65 -0.54 -8.36
N MET A 223 -23.89 0.52 -7.58
CA MET A 223 -24.02 0.43 -6.12
C MET A 223 -25.15 -0.46 -5.65
N SER A 224 -26.27 -0.52 -6.39
CA SER A 224 -27.46 -1.27 -5.99
C SER A 224 -27.50 -2.72 -6.48
N THR A 225 -26.73 -3.06 -7.52
CA THR A 225 -26.81 -4.38 -8.17
C THR A 225 -25.49 -5.13 -8.21
N PHE A 226 -24.41 -4.54 -7.69
CA PHE A 226 -23.09 -5.19 -7.63
C PHE A 226 -23.17 -6.48 -6.81
N THR A 227 -22.83 -7.59 -7.45
CA THR A 227 -22.80 -8.91 -6.83
C THR A 227 -21.53 -9.61 -7.33
N PRO A 228 -20.46 -9.64 -6.53
CA PRO A 228 -19.19 -10.18 -6.97
C PRO A 228 -19.28 -11.68 -7.19
N ASP A 229 -18.69 -12.14 -8.28
CA ASP A 229 -18.49 -13.53 -8.65
C ASP A 229 -17.01 -13.95 -8.54
N TYR A 230 -16.08 -12.99 -8.42
CA TYR A 230 -14.68 -13.26 -8.13
C TYR A 230 -14.13 -12.35 -7.03
N PHE A 231 -13.18 -12.90 -6.26
CA PHE A 231 -12.51 -12.24 -5.15
C PHE A 231 -11.02 -12.45 -5.31
N THR A 232 -10.26 -11.35 -5.39
CA THR A 232 -8.85 -11.41 -5.72
C THR A 232 -7.96 -10.83 -4.63
N LEU A 233 -6.76 -11.40 -4.51
CA LEU A 233 -5.64 -10.88 -3.77
C LEU A 233 -4.52 -10.56 -4.76
N ASN A 234 -4.13 -9.29 -4.86
CA ASN A 234 -3.18 -8.80 -5.87
C ASN A 234 -3.59 -9.12 -7.33
N GLY A 235 -4.90 -9.19 -7.59
CA GLY A 235 -5.45 -9.57 -8.90
C GLY A 235 -5.52 -11.07 -9.15
N LEU A 236 -5.03 -11.90 -8.22
CA LEU A 236 -5.00 -13.37 -8.30
C LEU A 236 -6.02 -13.99 -7.34
N SER A 237 -6.40 -15.23 -7.57
CA SER A 237 -7.32 -15.99 -6.71
C SER A 237 -6.81 -17.39 -6.45
N GLY A 238 -7.26 -18.00 -5.36
CA GLY A 238 -7.08 -19.43 -5.04
C GLY A 238 -5.66 -19.93 -5.26
N TYR A 239 -5.53 -20.93 -6.14
CA TYR A 239 -4.25 -21.54 -6.45
C TYR A 239 -3.17 -20.54 -6.91
N ASP A 240 -3.52 -19.60 -7.77
CA ASP A 240 -2.56 -18.64 -8.31
C ASP A 240 -2.05 -17.68 -7.23
N ALA A 241 -2.93 -17.20 -6.34
CA ALA A 241 -2.56 -16.36 -5.21
C ALA A 241 -1.67 -17.11 -4.19
N ALA A 242 -1.91 -18.42 -3.99
CA ALA A 242 -1.14 -19.27 -3.07
C ALA A 242 0.25 -19.66 -3.63
N HIS A 243 0.51 -19.44 -4.92
CA HIS A 243 1.79 -19.73 -5.56
C HIS A 243 2.54 -18.47 -6.04
N ASP A 244 1.93 -17.29 -5.92
CA ASP A 244 2.58 -16.06 -6.31
C ASP A 244 3.60 -15.60 -5.27
N TYR A 245 4.82 -15.34 -5.75
CA TYR A 245 5.94 -14.87 -4.93
C TYR A 245 5.67 -13.55 -4.21
N ASN A 246 4.96 -12.62 -4.85
CA ASN A 246 4.68 -11.31 -4.27
C ASN A 246 3.58 -11.36 -3.21
N THR A 247 2.74 -12.40 -3.25
CA THR A 247 1.60 -12.57 -2.35
C THR A 247 1.96 -13.37 -1.13
N VAL A 248 2.76 -14.45 -1.28
CA VAL A 248 3.06 -15.41 -0.19
C VAL A 248 4.22 -14.92 0.69
N PRO A 249 3.98 -14.59 1.98
CA PRO A 249 5.06 -14.34 2.92
C PRO A 249 5.86 -15.63 3.18
N LYS A 250 7.18 -15.56 3.06
CA LYS A 250 8.09 -16.68 3.32
C LYS A 250 9.19 -16.25 4.27
N GLY A 251 9.57 -17.09 5.21
CA GLY A 251 10.64 -16.79 6.14
C GLY A 251 10.97 -17.96 7.06
N TYR A 252 12.12 -17.87 7.70
CA TYR A 252 12.50 -18.77 8.78
C TYR A 252 11.86 -18.31 10.11
N LEU A 253 11.86 -19.21 11.09
CA LEU A 253 11.44 -18.83 12.45
C LEU A 253 12.22 -17.60 12.93
N GLY A 254 11.50 -16.58 13.38
CA GLY A 254 12.09 -15.32 13.82
C GLY A 254 12.44 -14.32 12.71
N GLN A 255 11.86 -14.47 11.52
CA GLN A 255 11.98 -13.47 10.45
C GLN A 255 10.65 -12.72 10.21
N PRO A 256 10.32 -11.69 11.00
CA PRO A 256 9.05 -10.98 10.87
C PRO A 256 8.85 -10.42 9.47
N CYS A 257 7.61 -10.51 8.97
CA CYS A 257 7.21 -9.94 7.69
C CYS A 257 6.08 -8.92 7.90
N LEU A 258 6.27 -7.71 7.40
CA LEU A 258 5.24 -6.68 7.37
C LEU A 258 4.31 -6.93 6.19
N ILE A 259 3.01 -7.09 6.45
CA ILE A 259 1.98 -7.27 5.42
C ILE A 259 1.12 -6.00 5.40
N ARG A 260 1.20 -5.26 4.30
CA ARG A 260 0.42 -4.05 4.07
C ARG A 260 -0.88 -4.40 3.37
N ASN A 261 -1.97 -4.40 4.09
CA ASN A 261 -3.29 -4.77 3.58
C ASN A 261 -4.06 -3.55 3.12
N VAL A 262 -4.65 -3.62 1.93
CA VAL A 262 -5.57 -2.61 1.42
C VAL A 262 -6.78 -3.29 0.77
N ASN A 263 -7.98 -2.76 1.01
CA ASN A 263 -9.20 -3.23 0.35
C ASN A 263 -9.68 -2.17 -0.65
N VAL A 264 -9.52 -2.45 -1.93
CA VAL A 264 -9.97 -1.59 -3.02
C VAL A 264 -11.30 -2.03 -3.63
N GLY A 265 -11.84 -3.16 -3.16
CA GLY A 265 -13.11 -3.75 -3.60
C GLY A 265 -14.34 -3.11 -2.96
N MET A 266 -15.49 -3.76 -3.17
CA MET A 266 -16.79 -3.38 -2.62
C MET A 266 -17.22 -4.25 -1.44
N ALA A 267 -16.68 -5.46 -1.31
CA ALA A 267 -17.03 -6.35 -0.19
C ALA A 267 -16.14 -6.08 1.03
N THR A 268 -16.70 -6.31 2.20
CA THR A 268 -15.94 -6.46 3.43
C THR A 268 -15.33 -7.86 3.48
N HIS A 269 -14.09 -7.96 3.95
CA HIS A 269 -13.37 -9.22 4.11
C HIS A 269 -12.97 -9.45 5.56
N GLY A 270 -12.90 -10.71 5.97
CA GLY A 270 -12.37 -11.15 7.25
C GLY A 270 -11.18 -12.09 7.02
N PRO A 271 -10.02 -11.61 6.58
CA PRO A 271 -8.85 -12.47 6.42
C PRO A 271 -8.48 -13.13 7.74
N HIS A 272 -8.20 -14.43 7.69
CA HIS A 272 -7.77 -15.24 8.81
C HIS A 272 -6.50 -16.00 8.43
N ILE A 273 -5.53 -16.01 9.33
CA ILE A 273 -4.25 -16.68 9.14
C ILE A 273 -4.15 -17.89 10.07
N HIS A 274 -3.79 -19.03 9.52
CA HIS A 274 -3.53 -20.24 10.30
C HIS A 274 -2.08 -20.34 10.77
N GLY A 275 -1.85 -21.01 11.88
CA GLY A 275 -0.51 -21.38 12.36
C GLY A 275 0.31 -20.23 12.94
N ASN A 276 -0.21 -19.00 12.95
CA ASN A 276 0.39 -17.85 13.61
C ASN A 276 -0.67 -16.77 13.90
N HIS A 277 -0.27 -15.74 14.64
CA HIS A 277 -1.02 -14.49 14.81
C HIS A 277 -0.26 -13.34 14.18
N VAL A 278 -0.96 -12.27 13.85
CA VAL A 278 -0.38 -11.03 13.35
C VAL A 278 -0.60 -9.89 14.36
N PHE A 279 0.32 -8.94 14.36
CA PHE A 279 0.20 -7.73 15.17
C PHE A 279 -0.30 -6.57 14.31
N CYS A 280 -1.48 -6.02 14.63
CA CYS A 280 -2.03 -4.87 13.93
C CYS A 280 -1.30 -3.58 14.38
N LEU A 281 -0.49 -3.03 13.47
CA LEU A 281 0.36 -1.87 13.72
C LEU A 281 -0.32 -0.56 13.35
N SER A 282 -1.11 -0.56 12.27
CA SER A 282 -1.87 0.60 11.81
C SER A 282 -3.25 0.21 11.32
N GLU A 283 -4.17 1.15 11.36
CA GLU A 283 -5.52 1.00 10.82
C GLU A 283 -6.04 2.36 10.36
N SER A 284 -6.51 2.42 9.12
CA SER A 284 -7.10 3.61 8.53
C SER A 284 -8.14 3.21 7.50
N GLY A 285 -9.21 3.98 7.37
CA GLY A 285 -10.30 3.73 6.43
C GLY A 285 -10.65 4.96 5.60
N GLY A 286 -11.26 4.74 4.44
CA GLY A 286 -11.71 5.80 3.55
C GLY A 286 -10.61 6.78 3.18
N ASN A 287 -10.89 8.07 3.37
CA ASN A 287 -9.94 9.17 3.12
C ASN A 287 -9.17 9.62 4.38
N ALA A 288 -9.20 8.85 5.46
CA ALA A 288 -8.37 9.16 6.63
C ALA A 288 -6.87 9.02 6.28
N PRO A 289 -5.97 9.80 6.88
CA PRO A 289 -4.54 9.57 6.72
C PRO A 289 -4.13 8.19 7.30
N SER A 290 -3.04 7.62 6.79
CA SER A 290 -2.46 6.42 7.41
C SER A 290 -1.88 6.79 8.77
N GLN A 291 -2.25 6.05 9.81
CA GLN A 291 -1.78 6.32 11.17
C GLN A 291 -1.45 5.02 11.90
N PRO A 292 -0.29 4.94 12.58
CA PRO A 292 0.01 3.85 13.47
C PRO A 292 -0.95 3.85 14.66
N ARG A 293 -1.20 2.67 15.22
CA ARG A 293 -2.05 2.51 16.40
C ARG A 293 -1.30 2.84 17.69
N ASP A 294 -1.99 3.48 18.62
CA ASP A 294 -1.47 3.66 19.98
C ASP A 294 -1.38 2.32 20.74
N ASN A 295 -2.20 1.37 20.38
CA ASN A 295 -2.25 0.06 21.01
C ASN A 295 -2.12 -1.05 19.96
N ILE A 296 -1.05 -1.82 20.05
CA ILE A 296 -0.82 -2.98 19.21
C ILE A 296 -1.76 -4.11 19.67
N VAL A 297 -2.47 -4.69 18.73
CA VAL A 297 -3.40 -5.80 18.97
C VAL A 297 -2.92 -7.03 18.22
N GLU A 298 -2.80 -8.14 18.93
CA GLU A 298 -2.52 -9.45 18.35
C GLU A 298 -3.82 -10.09 17.89
N LEU A 299 -3.86 -10.58 16.64
CA LEU A 299 -5.05 -11.08 15.97
C LEU A 299 -4.67 -12.29 15.09
N ASP A 300 -5.60 -13.21 14.93
CA ASP A 300 -5.58 -14.23 13.89
C ASP A 300 -6.55 -13.93 12.74
N THR A 301 -7.54 -13.05 13.02
CA THR A 301 -8.58 -12.62 12.07
C THR A 301 -8.77 -11.12 12.17
N TRP A 302 -8.86 -10.43 11.05
CA TRP A 302 -9.06 -8.98 11.01
C TRP A 302 -10.07 -8.56 9.96
N LEU A 303 -10.78 -7.47 10.25
CA LEU A 303 -11.78 -6.92 9.34
C LEU A 303 -11.13 -5.94 8.33
N MET A 304 -11.51 -6.05 7.05
CA MET A 304 -11.12 -5.14 5.97
C MET A 304 -12.37 -4.64 5.25
N SER A 305 -12.91 -3.50 5.66
CA SER A 305 -13.99 -2.82 4.93
C SER A 305 -13.47 -2.14 3.65
N PRO A 306 -14.34 -1.81 2.68
CA PRO A 306 -13.93 -1.04 1.50
C PRO A 306 -13.11 0.22 1.85
N MET A 307 -11.98 0.42 1.22
CA MET A 307 -11.00 1.48 1.46
C MET A 307 -10.23 1.39 2.77
N ASP A 308 -10.33 0.30 3.52
CA ASP A 308 -9.48 0.06 4.69
C ASP A 308 -8.04 -0.24 4.28
N ARG A 309 -7.12 0.22 5.12
CA ARG A 309 -5.69 -0.06 5.08
C ARG A 309 -5.25 -0.50 6.47
N LYS A 310 -4.54 -1.62 6.55
CA LYS A 310 -3.97 -2.14 7.80
C LYS A 310 -2.57 -2.67 7.55
N ASP A 311 -1.62 -2.21 8.34
CA ASP A 311 -0.29 -2.79 8.36
C ASP A 311 -0.22 -3.82 9.48
N LEU A 312 0.07 -5.05 9.13
CA LEU A 312 0.14 -6.19 10.03
C LEU A 312 1.55 -6.76 10.05
N LEU A 313 2.06 -7.08 11.22
CA LEU A 313 3.34 -7.80 11.33
C LEU A 313 3.07 -9.27 11.61
N LEU A 314 3.46 -10.15 10.70
CA LEU A 314 3.53 -11.59 10.89
C LEU A 314 4.89 -11.93 11.50
N PRO A 315 4.97 -12.40 12.75
CA PRO A 315 6.23 -12.49 13.47
C PRO A 315 7.06 -13.74 13.12
N PHE A 316 6.51 -14.73 12.41
CA PHE A 316 7.15 -16.04 12.17
C PHE A 316 7.66 -16.67 13.46
N CYS A 317 6.83 -16.67 14.49
CA CYS A 317 7.11 -17.30 15.78
C CYS A 317 6.01 -18.29 16.15
N LYS A 318 6.20 -18.98 17.26
CA LYS A 318 5.16 -19.86 17.80
C LYS A 318 3.99 -19.01 18.31
N PRO A 319 2.74 -19.28 17.91
CA PRO A 319 1.58 -18.64 18.52
C PRO A 319 1.48 -18.95 20.02
N PRO A 320 1.02 -17.99 20.86
CA PRO A 320 0.97 -18.15 22.31
C PRO A 320 0.01 -19.25 22.80
N ASP A 321 -1.02 -19.54 22.02
CA ASP A 321 -2.04 -20.56 22.30
C ASP A 321 -1.61 -22.01 21.90
N ILE A 322 -0.48 -22.18 21.20
CA ILE A 322 0.08 -23.49 20.85
C ILE A 322 1.11 -23.93 21.90
N PRO A 323 0.93 -25.10 22.54
CA PRO A 323 1.88 -25.62 23.51
C PRO A 323 3.29 -25.83 22.94
N GLU A 324 4.33 -25.68 23.76
CA GLU A 324 5.73 -25.85 23.36
C GLU A 324 6.03 -27.22 22.72
N ASN A 325 5.40 -28.26 23.22
CA ASN A 325 5.60 -29.62 22.71
C ASN A 325 4.89 -29.90 21.36
N ALA A 326 4.00 -29.00 20.95
CA ALA A 326 3.27 -29.09 19.68
C ALA A 326 3.85 -28.17 18.60
N TRP A 327 4.86 -27.35 18.92
CA TRP A 327 5.44 -26.39 17.98
C TRP A 327 6.98 -26.54 17.87
N PRO A 328 7.57 -26.46 16.65
CA PRO A 328 6.88 -26.59 15.36
C PRO A 328 6.31 -28.00 15.17
N PRO A 329 5.32 -28.22 14.29
CA PRO A 329 4.79 -29.57 14.02
C PRO A 329 5.92 -30.50 13.59
N ARG A 330 6.09 -31.63 14.28
CA ARG A 330 7.26 -32.51 14.09
C ARG A 330 7.08 -33.55 13.01
N GLN A 331 5.89 -33.68 12.43
CA GLN A 331 5.53 -34.76 11.50
C GLN A 331 5.70 -34.39 10.03
N GLU A 332 5.90 -33.10 9.71
CA GLU A 332 6.04 -32.64 8.34
C GLU A 332 7.42 -32.05 8.09
N PRO A 333 8.03 -32.29 6.93
CA PRO A 333 9.28 -31.62 6.56
C PRO A 333 9.01 -30.14 6.21
N PHE A 334 9.98 -29.29 6.47
CA PHE A 334 9.96 -27.92 5.96
C PHE A 334 10.03 -27.85 4.42
N PRO A 335 9.41 -26.86 3.78
CA PRO A 335 8.70 -25.73 4.36
C PRO A 335 7.29 -26.11 4.86
N PHE A 336 6.91 -25.55 6.00
CA PHE A 336 5.52 -25.61 6.43
C PHE A 336 4.71 -24.57 5.69
N LYS A 337 3.54 -24.97 5.19
CA LYS A 337 2.58 -24.07 4.52
C LYS A 337 1.34 -23.97 5.37
N TYR A 338 0.97 -22.74 5.69
CA TYR A 338 -0.24 -22.44 6.45
C TYR A 338 -1.14 -21.55 5.63
N PRO A 339 -2.44 -21.88 5.50
CA PRO A 339 -3.33 -21.07 4.71
C PRO A 339 -3.65 -19.72 5.38
N MET A 340 -3.86 -18.72 4.56
CA MET A 340 -4.69 -17.56 4.84
C MET A 340 -5.94 -17.67 3.97
N HIS A 341 -7.10 -17.47 4.55
CA HIS A 341 -8.36 -17.39 3.82
C HIS A 341 -9.30 -16.37 4.43
N CYS A 342 -10.30 -15.95 3.67
CA CYS A 342 -11.32 -15.04 4.18
C CYS A 342 -12.42 -15.81 4.92
N HIS A 343 -12.81 -15.37 6.13
CA HIS A 343 -13.90 -15.97 6.89
C HIS A 343 -15.31 -15.61 6.39
N ILE A 344 -15.42 -14.69 5.43
CA ILE A 344 -16.66 -14.49 4.68
C ILE A 344 -16.68 -15.54 3.57
N GLU A 345 -17.39 -16.63 3.79
CA GLU A 345 -17.32 -17.86 2.98
C GLU A 345 -17.49 -17.62 1.48
N MET A 346 -18.41 -16.74 1.07
CA MET A 346 -18.61 -16.40 -0.32
C MET A 346 -17.32 -15.93 -0.98
N SER A 347 -16.47 -15.19 -0.28
CA SER A 347 -15.21 -14.70 -0.82
C SER A 347 -14.10 -15.73 -0.95
N GLN A 348 -14.30 -16.95 -0.43
CA GLN A 348 -13.42 -18.09 -0.68
C GLN A 348 -13.71 -18.81 -2.00
N THR A 349 -14.72 -18.35 -2.74
CA THR A 349 -15.16 -18.95 -3.99
C THR A 349 -14.83 -18.07 -5.20
N ALA A 350 -14.87 -18.64 -6.39
CA ALA A 350 -14.81 -17.94 -7.65
C ALA A 350 -15.88 -18.47 -8.60
N ALA A 351 -16.24 -17.72 -9.65
CA ALA A 351 -17.23 -18.08 -10.65
C ALA A 351 -18.57 -18.51 -10.04
N GLY A 352 -18.99 -17.84 -8.96
CA GLY A 352 -20.27 -18.10 -8.30
C GLY A 352 -20.33 -19.36 -7.45
N GLY A 353 -19.19 -19.98 -7.07
CA GLY A 353 -19.24 -21.09 -6.12
C GLY A 353 -18.09 -22.10 -6.11
N ASN A 354 -17.06 -21.92 -6.95
CA ASN A 354 -15.91 -22.82 -6.98
C ASN A 354 -15.00 -22.57 -5.75
N TYR A 355 -15.09 -23.43 -4.76
CA TYR A 355 -14.29 -23.42 -3.53
C TYR A 355 -13.07 -24.37 -3.68
N PRO A 356 -11.89 -24.00 -3.22
CA PRO A 356 -11.44 -22.74 -2.59
C PRO A 356 -10.71 -21.79 -3.58
N GLN A 357 -11.37 -21.34 -4.62
CA GLN A 357 -10.77 -20.59 -5.72
C GLN A 357 -10.88 -19.05 -5.57
N GLY A 358 -11.24 -18.55 -4.39
CA GLY A 358 -11.34 -17.11 -4.09
C GLY A 358 -10.15 -16.56 -3.30
N LEU A 359 -10.45 -15.80 -2.23
CA LEU A 359 -9.45 -15.22 -1.33
C LEU A 359 -8.82 -16.28 -0.42
N VAL A 360 -7.89 -17.00 -0.98
CA VAL A 360 -7.06 -18.01 -0.32
C VAL A 360 -5.63 -17.82 -0.77
N THR A 361 -4.69 -17.82 0.19
CA THR A 361 -3.26 -17.85 -0.07
C THR A 361 -2.54 -18.59 1.07
N ASP A 362 -1.22 -18.62 1.05
CA ASP A 362 -0.39 -19.24 2.08
C ASP A 362 0.54 -18.23 2.73
N TRP A 363 1.09 -18.59 3.88
CA TRP A 363 2.40 -18.17 4.32
C TRP A 363 3.27 -19.39 4.59
N GLN A 364 4.60 -19.27 4.47
CA GLN A 364 5.49 -20.42 4.47
C GLN A 364 6.64 -20.24 5.45
N MET A 365 6.76 -21.16 6.39
CA MET A 365 7.92 -21.27 7.27
C MET A 365 8.96 -22.17 6.61
N LEU A 366 10.10 -21.60 6.24
CA LEU A 366 11.16 -22.27 5.49
C LEU A 366 12.02 -23.20 6.34
N GLY A 367 12.09 -22.94 7.65
CA GLY A 367 12.88 -23.74 8.58
C GLY A 367 12.85 -23.18 10.00
N PRO A 368 13.37 -23.95 10.96
CA PRO A 368 13.37 -23.56 12.38
C PRO A 368 14.45 -22.54 12.74
N HIS A 369 15.42 -22.31 11.86
CA HIS A 369 16.53 -21.38 12.06
C HIS A 369 16.91 -20.72 10.74
N ILE A 370 17.40 -19.49 10.83
CA ILE A 370 18.05 -18.81 9.72
C ILE A 370 19.36 -19.54 9.43
N PRO A 371 19.62 -20.02 8.20
CA PRO A 371 20.90 -20.59 7.83
C PRO A 371 22.05 -19.59 8.05
N SER A 372 23.20 -20.09 8.52
CA SER A 372 24.36 -19.24 8.83
C SER A 372 25.07 -18.65 7.60
N ASP A 373 24.65 -19.07 6.42
CA ASP A 373 25.19 -18.70 5.10
C ASP A 373 24.24 -17.76 4.31
N LEU A 374 23.17 -17.29 4.95
CA LEU A 374 22.29 -16.23 4.48
C LEU A 374 22.54 -14.94 5.24
#